data_3de59a37054be7ae0a63416773aac554
#
_entry.id   3de59a37054be7ae0a63416773aac554
#
_cell.length_a   1.000
_cell.length_b   1.000
_cell.length_c   1.000
_cell.angle_alpha   90.00
_cell.angle_beta   90.00
_cell.angle_gamma   90.00
#
_symmetry.space_group_name_H-M   'P 1'
#
loop_
_entity.id
_entity.type
_entity.pdbx_description
1 polymer ?
#
loop_
_entity_poly.entity_id
_entity_poly.type
_entity_poly.pdbx_seq_one_letter_code
_entity_poly.pdbx_strand_id
1 'polypeptide(L)'
;KLEELRAEGIEPYPTRAQRTHTSAQAIAEFLEAEKENREVKAILAGRVRATRAMGKLSFAHIEDGAGRIQLFFRVNELKQEGVDLFNRMFDIGDFIQAGGVVIRTKTGEVTLLVHEFHMLAKSVSPLPAAKDETMEDGTVVRHAALEDPELRARQRYADLAVNAEVRETFRKRAAIIKSLRNFLDSRGFLEVETPILQPLYGGAAARPFSTHHNELEQDMYLRISFELYLKRLLVGNLER
;
A
#
# COMPACT_ATOMS: atom_id res chain seq x y z
N LYS A 1 -21.33 -6.33 -10.26
CA LYS A 1 -20.54 -7.12 -9.28
C LYS A 1 -20.67 -6.62 -7.83
N LEU A 2 -20.60 -5.30 -7.55
CA LEU A 2 -20.73 -4.79 -6.18
C LEU A 2 -22.12 -5.11 -5.58
N GLU A 3 -23.17 -4.88 -6.35
CA GLU A 3 -24.55 -5.19 -5.95
C GLU A 3 -24.79 -6.70 -5.87
N GLU A 4 -24.19 -7.48 -6.77
CA GLU A 4 -24.25 -8.95 -6.74
C GLU A 4 -23.58 -9.52 -5.48
N LEU A 5 -22.40 -9.02 -5.09
CA LEU A 5 -21.75 -9.40 -3.84
C LEU A 5 -22.67 -9.18 -2.64
N ARG A 6 -23.28 -8.01 -2.55
CA ARG A 6 -24.26 -7.70 -1.49
C ARG A 6 -25.48 -8.59 -1.52
N ALA A 7 -26.00 -8.89 -2.71
CA ALA A 7 -27.16 -9.77 -2.88
C ALA A 7 -26.84 -11.22 -2.46
N GLU A 8 -25.59 -11.66 -2.64
CA GLU A 8 -25.11 -12.96 -2.17
C GLU A 8 -24.68 -12.96 -0.69
N GLY A 9 -24.87 -11.85 0.04
CA GLY A 9 -24.51 -11.73 1.45
C GLY A 9 -23.01 -11.58 1.71
N ILE A 10 -22.22 -11.27 0.66
CA ILE A 10 -20.77 -11.05 0.77
C ILE A 10 -20.52 -9.57 1.01
N GLU A 11 -19.93 -9.24 2.17
CA GLU A 11 -19.52 -7.86 2.48
C GLU A 11 -18.31 -7.45 1.64
N PRO A 12 -18.46 -6.47 0.72
CA PRO A 12 -17.38 -6.08 -0.16
C PRO A 12 -16.32 -5.18 0.51
N TYR A 13 -16.58 -4.66 1.72
CA TYR A 13 -15.72 -3.77 2.49
C TYR A 13 -15.75 -4.11 3.98
N PRO A 14 -15.33 -5.31 4.39
CA PRO A 14 -15.32 -5.70 5.79
C PRO A 14 -14.43 -4.78 6.63
N THR A 15 -14.81 -4.56 7.87
CA THR A 15 -14.09 -3.66 8.79
C THR A 15 -12.80 -4.26 9.34
N ARG A 16 -12.59 -5.54 9.17
CA ARG A 16 -11.42 -6.27 9.68
C ARG A 16 -10.89 -7.24 8.64
N ALA A 17 -9.56 -7.40 8.64
CA ALA A 17 -8.85 -8.45 7.92
C ALA A 17 -8.02 -9.26 8.91
N GLN A 18 -7.86 -10.54 8.64
CA GLN A 18 -6.90 -11.39 9.34
C GLN A 18 -5.70 -11.58 8.43
N ARG A 19 -4.51 -11.41 8.96
CA ARG A 19 -3.27 -11.67 8.24
C ARG A 19 -2.23 -12.18 9.22
N THR A 20 -1.68 -13.35 8.92
CA THR A 20 -0.60 -13.94 9.72
C THR A 20 0.79 -13.57 9.19
N HIS A 21 0.92 -13.46 7.86
CA HIS A 21 2.19 -13.22 7.18
C HIS A 21 2.05 -12.13 6.11
N THR A 22 3.13 -11.41 5.85
CA THR A 22 3.30 -10.72 4.57
C THR A 22 3.67 -11.73 3.49
N SER A 23 3.53 -11.35 2.21
CA SER A 23 3.97 -12.20 1.09
C SER A 23 5.44 -12.62 1.21
N ALA A 24 6.33 -11.70 1.57
CA ALA A 24 7.75 -11.99 1.77
C ALA A 24 8.01 -12.94 2.96
N GLN A 25 7.30 -12.77 4.08
CA GLN A 25 7.43 -13.66 5.23
C GLN A 25 6.96 -15.07 4.91
N ALA A 26 5.83 -15.24 4.24
CA ALA A 26 5.32 -16.55 3.85
C ALA A 26 6.28 -17.29 2.90
N ILE A 27 6.86 -16.56 1.93
CA ILE A 27 7.85 -17.13 1.02
C ILE A 27 9.12 -17.53 1.80
N ALA A 28 9.64 -16.65 2.67
CA ALA A 28 10.86 -16.93 3.43
C ALA A 28 10.68 -18.12 4.38
N GLU A 29 9.56 -18.18 5.11
CA GLU A 29 9.27 -19.31 6.00
C GLU A 29 9.11 -20.61 5.22
N PHE A 30 8.46 -20.58 4.06
CA PHE A 30 8.33 -21.76 3.21
C PHE A 30 9.68 -22.27 2.72
N LEU A 31 10.60 -21.40 2.30
CA LEU A 31 11.92 -21.79 1.81
C LEU A 31 12.78 -22.51 2.91
N GLU A 32 12.59 -22.12 4.18
CA GLU A 32 13.22 -22.83 5.30
C GLU A 32 12.49 -24.15 5.62
N ALA A 33 11.16 -24.08 5.69
CA ALA A 33 10.32 -25.25 6.00
C ALA A 33 10.42 -26.36 4.94
N GLU A 34 10.61 -26.00 3.67
CA GLU A 34 10.79 -26.95 2.56
C GLU A 34 12.01 -27.85 2.75
N LYS A 35 13.11 -27.32 3.34
CA LYS A 35 14.32 -28.11 3.67
C LYS A 35 14.06 -29.16 4.74
N GLU A 36 13.10 -28.89 5.62
CA GLU A 36 12.69 -29.73 6.74
C GLU A 36 11.46 -30.61 6.44
N ASN A 37 10.91 -30.48 5.22
CA ASN A 37 9.64 -31.10 4.81
C ASN A 37 8.47 -30.73 5.73
N ARG A 38 8.43 -29.49 6.21
CA ARG A 38 7.42 -28.94 7.13
C ARG A 38 6.38 -28.14 6.36
N GLU A 39 5.11 -28.32 6.69
CA GLU A 39 4.01 -27.55 6.14
C GLU A 39 3.98 -26.12 6.70
N VAL A 40 3.72 -25.13 5.85
CA VAL A 40 3.52 -23.72 6.22
C VAL A 40 2.10 -23.29 5.91
N LYS A 41 1.35 -22.91 6.93
CA LYS A 41 0.01 -22.33 6.80
C LYS A 41 0.09 -20.81 6.93
N ALA A 42 -0.55 -20.10 6.01
CA ALA A 42 -0.55 -18.65 6.03
C ALA A 42 -1.93 -18.07 5.66
N ILE A 43 -2.25 -16.95 6.30
CA ILE A 43 -3.33 -16.07 5.87
C ILE A 43 -2.68 -14.80 5.34
N LEU A 44 -2.89 -14.53 4.07
CA LEU A 44 -2.32 -13.40 3.34
C LEU A 44 -3.40 -12.40 2.98
N ALA A 45 -3.03 -11.13 2.90
CA ALA A 45 -3.90 -10.06 2.42
C ALA A 45 -3.13 -9.19 1.43
N GLY A 46 -3.71 -8.93 0.27
CA GLY A 46 -3.03 -8.14 -0.76
C GLY A 46 -3.97 -7.72 -1.89
N ARG A 47 -3.46 -6.85 -2.74
CA ARG A 47 -4.16 -6.39 -3.94
C ARG A 47 -3.97 -7.39 -5.09
N VAL A 48 -5.06 -7.80 -5.71
CA VAL A 48 -5.02 -8.62 -6.94
C VAL A 48 -4.37 -7.84 -8.07
N ARG A 49 -3.29 -8.38 -8.63
CA ARG A 49 -2.49 -7.76 -9.71
C ARG A 49 -2.65 -8.45 -11.05
N ALA A 50 -2.93 -9.73 -11.03
CA ALA A 50 -3.18 -10.53 -12.21
C ALA A 50 -4.09 -11.70 -11.85
N THR A 51 -4.89 -12.15 -12.81
CA THR A 51 -5.72 -13.34 -12.70
C THR A 51 -5.62 -14.17 -13.97
N ARG A 52 -5.67 -15.49 -13.84
CA ARG A 52 -5.66 -16.42 -14.96
C ARG A 52 -6.57 -17.61 -14.65
N ALA A 53 -7.73 -17.64 -15.27
CA ALA A 53 -8.67 -18.75 -15.18
C ALA A 53 -8.31 -19.88 -16.17
N MET A 54 -8.38 -21.13 -15.69
CA MET A 54 -8.06 -22.33 -16.48
C MET A 54 -9.05 -23.47 -16.17
N GLY A 55 -10.33 -23.23 -16.41
CA GLY A 55 -11.39 -24.20 -16.18
C GLY A 55 -11.58 -24.55 -14.69
N LYS A 56 -11.10 -25.72 -14.25
CA LYS A 56 -11.23 -26.22 -12.87
C LYS A 56 -10.24 -25.63 -11.88
N LEU A 57 -9.40 -24.71 -12.33
CA LEU A 57 -8.41 -24.05 -11.47
C LEU A 57 -8.20 -22.60 -11.93
N SER A 58 -7.74 -21.77 -11.00
CA SER A 58 -7.41 -20.38 -11.28
C SER A 58 -6.15 -19.98 -10.51
N PHE A 59 -5.40 -19.08 -11.11
CA PHE A 59 -4.26 -18.44 -10.48
C PHE A 59 -4.52 -16.94 -10.36
N ALA A 60 -4.01 -16.37 -9.29
CA ALA A 60 -3.91 -14.93 -9.15
C ALA A 60 -2.56 -14.56 -8.56
N HIS A 61 -2.10 -13.34 -8.81
CA HIS A 61 -1.00 -12.75 -8.06
C HIS A 61 -1.56 -11.65 -7.18
N ILE A 62 -1.21 -11.69 -5.91
CA ILE A 62 -1.46 -10.58 -4.99
C ILE A 62 -0.16 -9.87 -4.63
N GLU A 63 -0.28 -8.58 -4.36
CA GLU A 63 0.81 -7.72 -3.95
C GLU A 63 0.44 -7.03 -2.64
N ASP A 64 1.34 -7.09 -1.65
CA ASP A 64 1.27 -6.34 -0.41
C ASP A 64 2.44 -5.35 -0.29
N GLY A 65 2.63 -4.76 0.89
CA GLY A 65 3.73 -3.82 1.15
C GLY A 65 5.12 -4.45 1.13
N ALA A 66 5.23 -5.79 1.19
CA ALA A 66 6.49 -6.52 1.30
C ALA A 66 6.87 -7.25 0.01
N GLY A 67 5.91 -7.51 -0.88
CA GLY A 67 6.20 -8.19 -2.13
C GLY A 67 4.97 -8.74 -2.83
N ARG A 68 5.18 -9.76 -3.63
CA ARG A 68 4.16 -10.41 -4.44
C ARG A 68 4.22 -11.92 -4.25
N ILE A 69 3.05 -12.57 -4.24
CA ILE A 69 2.93 -14.03 -4.17
C ILE A 69 1.80 -14.51 -5.07
N GLN A 70 1.92 -15.72 -5.59
CA GLN A 70 0.87 -16.37 -6.35
C GLN A 70 -0.15 -17.02 -5.42
N LEU A 71 -1.42 -16.96 -5.77
CA LEU A 71 -2.52 -17.72 -5.20
C LEU A 71 -2.96 -18.80 -6.19
N PHE A 72 -3.24 -19.99 -5.69
CA PHE A 72 -3.73 -21.10 -6.48
C PHE A 72 -5.08 -21.57 -5.96
N PHE A 73 -6.11 -21.40 -6.76
CA PHE A 73 -7.48 -21.82 -6.50
C PHE A 73 -7.75 -23.08 -7.31
N ARG A 74 -8.16 -24.16 -6.65
CA ARG A 74 -8.54 -25.40 -7.34
C ARG A 74 -9.79 -26.02 -6.74
N VAL A 75 -10.55 -26.72 -7.58
CA VAL A 75 -11.85 -27.32 -7.23
C VAL A 75 -11.73 -28.32 -6.08
N ASN A 76 -10.60 -29.06 -5.98
CA ASN A 76 -10.39 -30.02 -4.90
C ASN A 76 -10.39 -29.39 -3.50
N GLU A 77 -10.02 -28.13 -3.39
CA GLU A 77 -9.96 -27.39 -2.10
C GLU A 77 -11.21 -26.54 -1.88
N LEU A 78 -11.67 -25.86 -2.93
CA LEU A 78 -12.70 -24.82 -2.82
C LEU A 78 -14.06 -25.23 -3.38
N LYS A 79 -14.19 -26.47 -3.91
CA LYS A 79 -15.29 -26.91 -4.76
C LYS A 79 -15.43 -26.03 -6.01
N GLN A 80 -16.30 -26.41 -6.95
CA GLN A 80 -16.51 -25.64 -8.19
C GLN A 80 -17.05 -24.24 -7.88
N GLU A 81 -17.96 -24.13 -6.94
CA GLU A 81 -18.62 -22.88 -6.53
C GLU A 81 -17.61 -21.82 -6.05
N GLY A 82 -16.59 -22.23 -5.28
CA GLY A 82 -15.57 -21.31 -4.81
C GLY A 82 -14.65 -20.79 -5.93
N VAL A 83 -14.26 -21.66 -6.87
CA VAL A 83 -13.45 -21.23 -8.03
C VAL A 83 -14.27 -20.31 -8.94
N ASP A 84 -15.56 -20.63 -9.16
CA ASP A 84 -16.48 -19.82 -9.97
C ASP A 84 -16.75 -18.47 -9.30
N LEU A 85 -16.91 -18.44 -7.97
CA LEU A 85 -17.09 -17.21 -7.20
C LEU A 85 -15.86 -16.30 -7.36
N PHE A 86 -14.65 -16.85 -7.22
CA PHE A 86 -13.42 -16.07 -7.44
C PHE A 86 -13.39 -15.49 -8.85
N ASN A 87 -13.59 -16.32 -9.88
CA ASN A 87 -13.51 -15.90 -11.28
C ASN A 87 -14.58 -14.87 -11.67
N ARG A 88 -15.76 -14.94 -11.06
CA ARG A 88 -16.89 -14.06 -11.35
C ARG A 88 -16.79 -12.72 -10.63
N MET A 89 -16.39 -12.74 -9.35
CA MET A 89 -16.51 -11.58 -8.46
C MET A 89 -15.22 -10.77 -8.30
N PHE A 90 -14.03 -11.43 -8.41
CA PHE A 90 -12.77 -10.76 -8.18
C PHE A 90 -12.16 -10.22 -9.48
N ASP A 91 -11.70 -8.99 -9.43
CA ASP A 91 -11.03 -8.30 -10.52
C ASP A 91 -9.65 -7.80 -10.12
N ILE A 92 -8.85 -7.45 -11.12
CA ILE A 92 -7.57 -6.77 -10.88
C ILE A 92 -7.83 -5.43 -10.19
N GLY A 93 -7.13 -5.20 -9.09
CA GLY A 93 -7.31 -4.02 -8.24
C GLY A 93 -8.02 -4.29 -6.93
N ASP A 94 -8.83 -5.35 -6.84
CA ASP A 94 -9.48 -5.77 -5.60
C ASP A 94 -8.48 -6.15 -4.53
N PHE A 95 -8.87 -5.99 -3.26
CA PHE A 95 -8.13 -6.57 -2.16
C PHE A 95 -8.79 -7.87 -1.70
N ILE A 96 -7.97 -8.89 -1.54
CA ILE A 96 -8.37 -10.23 -1.09
C ILE A 96 -7.59 -10.63 0.15
N GLN A 97 -8.25 -11.34 1.05
CA GLN A 97 -7.64 -12.18 2.06
C GLN A 97 -7.75 -13.64 1.57
N ALA A 98 -6.66 -14.38 1.65
CA ALA A 98 -6.63 -15.80 1.30
C ALA A 98 -5.87 -16.59 2.35
N GLY A 99 -6.47 -17.66 2.83
CA GLY A 99 -5.89 -18.61 3.79
C GLY A 99 -5.62 -19.95 3.12
N GLY A 100 -4.54 -20.60 3.51
CA GLY A 100 -4.19 -21.92 2.97
C GLY A 100 -2.78 -22.36 3.30
N VAL A 101 -2.25 -23.28 2.48
CA VAL A 101 -0.92 -23.86 2.62
C VAL A 101 0.01 -23.32 1.54
N VAL A 102 1.20 -22.93 1.94
CA VAL A 102 2.24 -22.49 0.99
C VAL A 102 2.90 -23.72 0.37
N ILE A 103 2.95 -23.77 -0.93
CA ILE A 103 3.49 -24.88 -1.71
C ILE A 103 4.41 -24.38 -2.82
N ARG A 104 5.17 -25.29 -3.41
CA ARG A 104 5.87 -25.06 -4.68
C ARG A 104 5.08 -25.69 -5.82
N THR A 105 4.78 -24.90 -6.83
CA THR A 105 4.11 -25.41 -8.05
C THR A 105 5.06 -26.24 -8.91
N LYS A 106 4.52 -26.97 -9.86
CA LYS A 106 5.31 -27.73 -10.84
C LYS A 106 6.29 -26.85 -11.65
N THR A 107 5.98 -25.59 -11.80
CA THR A 107 6.83 -24.60 -12.50
C THR A 107 7.89 -23.98 -11.58
N GLY A 108 7.92 -24.36 -10.29
CA GLY A 108 8.90 -23.89 -9.31
C GLY A 108 8.49 -22.63 -8.53
N GLU A 109 7.33 -22.04 -8.81
CA GLU A 109 6.87 -20.82 -8.12
C GLU A 109 6.29 -21.12 -6.75
N VAL A 110 6.72 -20.36 -5.72
CA VAL A 110 6.15 -20.44 -4.37
C VAL A 110 4.77 -19.81 -4.37
N THR A 111 3.78 -20.56 -3.93
CA THR A 111 2.35 -20.26 -4.16
C THR A 111 1.53 -20.63 -2.94
N LEU A 112 0.56 -19.82 -2.56
CA LEU A 112 -0.44 -20.19 -1.57
C LEU A 112 -1.53 -21.04 -2.23
N LEU A 113 -1.65 -22.30 -1.85
CA LEU A 113 -2.79 -23.15 -2.17
C LEU A 113 -3.96 -22.71 -1.30
N VAL A 114 -4.95 -22.09 -1.92
CA VAL A 114 -6.06 -21.43 -1.22
C VAL A 114 -7.10 -22.46 -0.75
N HIS A 115 -7.41 -22.43 0.55
CA HIS A 115 -8.50 -23.21 1.16
C HIS A 115 -9.71 -22.34 1.52
N GLU A 116 -9.47 -21.05 1.78
CA GLU A 116 -10.51 -20.06 2.05
C GLU A 116 -10.07 -18.68 1.53
N PHE A 117 -11.03 -17.85 1.18
CA PHE A 117 -10.76 -16.49 0.77
C PHE A 117 -11.96 -15.57 1.02
N HIS A 118 -11.67 -14.27 1.21
CA HIS A 118 -12.67 -13.23 1.45
C HIS A 118 -12.33 -11.96 0.67
N MET A 119 -13.37 -11.27 0.21
CA MET A 119 -13.22 -9.91 -0.31
C MET A 119 -12.84 -8.97 0.85
N LEU A 120 -11.83 -8.12 0.67
CA LEU A 120 -11.48 -7.06 1.62
C LEU A 120 -11.83 -5.67 1.12
N ALA A 121 -11.70 -5.44 -0.17
CA ALA A 121 -12.18 -4.21 -0.79
C ALA A 121 -12.39 -4.42 -2.29
N LYS A 122 -13.60 -4.16 -2.75
CA LYS A 122 -13.94 -4.15 -4.17
C LYS A 122 -13.46 -2.88 -4.83
N SER A 123 -12.61 -2.99 -5.84
CA SER A 123 -12.18 -1.86 -6.65
C SER A 123 -13.29 -1.49 -7.63
N VAL A 124 -13.86 -0.31 -7.46
CA VAL A 124 -14.93 0.21 -8.34
C VAL A 124 -14.38 1.05 -9.49
N SER A 125 -13.12 1.46 -9.40
CA SER A 125 -12.42 2.19 -10.46
C SER A 125 -11.16 1.42 -10.85
N PRO A 126 -10.88 1.23 -12.15
CA PRO A 126 -9.67 0.56 -12.59
C PRO A 126 -8.45 1.38 -12.20
N LEU A 127 -7.41 0.68 -11.71
CA LEU A 127 -6.10 1.30 -11.57
C LEU A 127 -5.49 1.54 -12.95
N PRO A 128 -4.73 2.62 -13.12
CA PRO A 128 -3.92 2.79 -14.32
C PRO A 128 -2.84 1.69 -14.32
N ALA A 129 -3.12 0.56 -14.97
CA ALA A 129 -2.19 -0.55 -15.06
C ALA A 129 -1.36 -0.42 -16.34
N ALA A 130 -0.05 -0.57 -16.22
CA ALA A 130 0.81 -0.78 -17.37
C ALA A 130 0.42 -2.10 -18.04
N LYS A 131 0.25 -2.09 -19.36
CA LYS A 131 0.17 -3.30 -20.17
C LYS A 131 1.54 -3.51 -20.80
N ASP A 132 2.11 -4.68 -20.57
CA ASP A 132 3.28 -5.10 -21.31
C ASP A 132 2.78 -5.73 -22.63
N GLU A 133 3.15 -5.14 -23.76
CA GLU A 133 2.87 -5.65 -25.09
C GLU A 133 4.16 -6.21 -25.69
N THR A 134 4.15 -7.49 -26.03
CA THR A 134 5.28 -8.10 -26.72
C THR A 134 5.09 -7.89 -28.22
N MET A 135 5.97 -7.13 -28.82
CA MET A 135 5.98 -6.85 -30.25
C MET A 135 6.43 -8.10 -31.03
N GLU A 136 6.16 -8.15 -32.35
CA GLU A 136 6.52 -9.27 -33.22
C GLU A 136 8.04 -9.57 -33.26
N ASP A 137 8.86 -8.57 -32.95
CA ASP A 137 10.33 -8.69 -32.87
C ASP A 137 10.85 -9.20 -31.52
N GLY A 138 9.92 -9.53 -30.57
CA GLY A 138 10.25 -9.97 -29.22
C GLY A 138 10.53 -8.84 -28.22
N THR A 139 10.47 -7.58 -28.66
CA THR A 139 10.63 -6.41 -27.78
C THR A 139 9.38 -6.25 -26.91
N VAL A 140 9.57 -6.09 -25.60
CA VAL A 140 8.47 -5.80 -24.67
C VAL A 140 8.32 -4.29 -24.54
N VAL A 141 7.24 -3.76 -25.10
CA VAL A 141 6.86 -2.34 -24.91
C VAL A 141 5.93 -2.24 -23.72
N ARG A 142 6.36 -1.54 -22.70
CA ARG A 142 5.54 -1.26 -21.53
C ARG A 142 4.76 0.02 -21.75
N HIS A 143 3.47 -0.13 -21.98
CA HIS A 143 2.54 1.00 -21.99
C HIS A 143 2.25 1.40 -20.53
N ALA A 144 3.06 2.32 -20.02
CA ALA A 144 2.83 2.85 -18.67
C ALA A 144 1.57 3.71 -18.67
N ALA A 145 0.63 3.36 -17.82
CA ALA A 145 -0.66 4.02 -17.77
C ALA A 145 -0.65 5.36 -17.03
N LEU A 146 0.43 5.71 -16.34
CA LEU A 146 0.57 6.94 -15.57
C LEU A 146 1.99 7.51 -15.74
N GLU A 147 2.26 8.14 -16.89
CA GLU A 147 3.58 8.69 -17.21
C GLU A 147 3.65 10.21 -17.00
N ASP A 148 2.53 10.91 -17.20
CA ASP A 148 2.48 12.36 -17.09
C ASP A 148 2.88 12.82 -15.68
N PRO A 149 3.93 13.66 -15.52
CA PRO A 149 4.45 14.08 -14.22
C PRO A 149 3.42 14.86 -13.37
N GLU A 150 2.57 15.68 -14.00
CA GLU A 150 1.54 16.43 -13.30
C GLU A 150 0.45 15.50 -12.78
N LEU A 151 -0.02 14.58 -13.61
CA LEU A 151 -1.02 13.58 -13.22
C LEU A 151 -0.49 12.67 -12.12
N ARG A 152 0.77 12.23 -12.18
CA ARG A 152 1.45 11.46 -11.13
C ARG A 152 1.53 12.24 -9.82
N ALA A 153 1.76 13.54 -9.87
CA ALA A 153 1.78 14.40 -8.68
C ALA A 153 0.38 14.60 -8.10
N ARG A 154 -0.64 14.82 -8.94
CA ARG A 154 -2.04 15.01 -8.52
C ARG A 154 -2.70 13.74 -8.02
N GLN A 155 -2.42 12.60 -8.66
CA GLN A 155 -2.93 11.27 -8.29
C GLN A 155 -1.84 10.40 -7.65
N ARG A 156 -1.16 10.94 -6.66
CA ARG A 156 -0.04 10.28 -5.99
C ARG A 156 -0.40 8.89 -5.43
N TYR A 157 -1.63 8.69 -4.98
CA TYR A 157 -2.12 7.40 -4.51
C TYR A 157 -2.15 6.35 -5.63
N ALA A 158 -2.50 6.73 -6.86
CA ALA A 158 -2.49 5.84 -8.01
C ALA A 158 -1.04 5.55 -8.46
N ASP A 159 -0.19 6.57 -8.51
CA ASP A 159 1.24 6.44 -8.79
C ASP A 159 1.94 5.49 -7.81
N LEU A 160 1.68 5.63 -6.51
CA LEU A 160 2.17 4.70 -5.47
C LEU A 160 1.64 3.27 -5.66
N ALA A 161 0.41 3.12 -6.14
CA ALA A 161 -0.18 1.80 -6.35
C ALA A 161 0.44 1.04 -7.53
N VAL A 162 0.87 1.75 -8.59
CA VAL A 162 1.34 1.11 -9.83
C VAL A 162 2.86 1.15 -10.00
N ASN A 163 3.56 2.12 -9.41
CA ASN A 163 5.00 2.32 -9.57
C ASN A 163 5.76 1.99 -8.28
N ALA A 164 6.50 0.88 -8.30
CA ALA A 164 7.24 0.40 -7.12
C ALA A 164 8.38 1.37 -6.71
N GLU A 165 9.06 1.97 -7.67
CA GLU A 165 10.17 2.92 -7.47
C GLU A 165 9.71 4.17 -6.71
N VAL A 166 8.45 4.60 -6.89
CA VAL A 166 7.89 5.73 -6.16
C VAL A 166 7.73 5.38 -4.68
N ARG A 167 7.27 4.17 -4.38
CA ARG A 167 7.20 3.70 -2.98
C ARG A 167 8.57 3.70 -2.30
N GLU A 168 9.61 3.27 -3.01
CA GLU A 168 10.99 3.29 -2.49
C GLU A 168 11.49 4.71 -2.22
N THR A 169 11.16 5.66 -3.09
CA THR A 169 11.49 7.07 -2.86
C THR A 169 10.88 7.60 -1.55
N PHE A 170 9.61 7.28 -1.27
CA PHE A 170 8.97 7.68 -0.02
C PHE A 170 9.53 6.94 1.21
N ARG A 171 9.90 5.66 1.07
CA ARG A 171 10.59 4.92 2.15
C ARG A 171 11.95 5.54 2.47
N LYS A 172 12.75 5.88 1.46
CA LYS A 172 14.02 6.58 1.63
C LYS A 172 13.84 7.94 2.31
N ARG A 173 12.84 8.72 1.88
CA ARG A 173 12.51 10.01 2.52
C ARG A 173 12.20 9.83 4.01
N ALA A 174 11.35 8.86 4.35
CA ALA A 174 11.02 8.57 5.75
C ALA A 174 12.25 8.15 6.56
N ALA A 175 13.12 7.33 5.99
CA ALA A 175 14.37 6.92 6.63
C ALA A 175 15.33 8.09 6.87
N ILE A 176 15.45 9.01 5.93
CA ILE A 176 16.27 10.24 6.07
C ILE A 176 15.74 11.09 7.24
N ILE A 177 14.43 11.36 7.28
CA ILE A 177 13.82 12.16 8.36
C ILE A 177 14.03 11.47 9.72
N LYS A 178 13.83 10.15 9.79
CA LYS A 178 14.09 9.37 11.01
C LYS A 178 15.55 9.46 11.45
N SER A 179 16.50 9.39 10.51
CA SER A 179 17.92 9.51 10.82
C SER A 179 18.27 10.90 11.40
N LEU A 180 17.71 11.98 10.83
CA LEU A 180 17.89 13.34 11.34
C LEU A 180 17.34 13.49 12.76
N ARG A 181 16.14 12.96 13.03
CA ARG A 181 15.53 12.97 14.37
C ARG A 181 16.43 12.23 15.37
N ASN A 182 16.80 11.00 15.06
CA ASN A 182 17.66 10.20 15.93
C ASN A 182 19.02 10.89 16.20
N PHE A 183 19.58 11.58 15.20
CA PHE A 183 20.81 12.32 15.35
C PHE A 183 20.68 13.49 16.34
N LEU A 184 19.60 14.25 16.25
CA LEU A 184 19.32 15.36 17.17
C LEU A 184 18.98 14.86 18.57
N ASP A 185 18.11 13.84 18.69
CA ASP A 185 17.75 13.20 19.96
C ASP A 185 19.00 12.72 20.72
N SER A 186 19.93 12.05 20.02
CA SER A 186 21.16 11.54 20.61
C SER A 186 22.09 12.65 21.16
N ARG A 187 21.83 13.90 20.78
CA ARG A 187 22.54 15.11 21.24
C ARG A 187 21.77 15.91 22.26
N GLY A 188 20.66 15.40 22.74
CA GLY A 188 19.82 16.05 23.75
C GLY A 188 18.97 17.20 23.22
N PHE A 189 18.73 17.24 21.89
CA PHE A 189 17.76 18.17 21.32
C PHE A 189 16.35 17.66 21.56
N LEU A 190 15.44 18.56 21.95
CA LEU A 190 14.02 18.29 22.10
C LEU A 190 13.26 18.67 20.83
N GLU A 191 12.56 17.71 20.20
CA GLU A 191 11.65 18.03 19.10
C GLU A 191 10.41 18.76 19.62
N VAL A 192 10.11 19.92 19.03
CA VAL A 192 8.99 20.77 19.44
C VAL A 192 8.10 21.13 18.26
N GLU A 193 6.82 21.29 18.50
CA GLU A 193 5.86 21.82 17.55
C GLU A 193 5.54 23.27 17.87
N THR A 194 5.67 24.14 16.86
CA THR A 194 5.33 25.55 16.98
C THR A 194 4.06 25.85 16.20
N PRO A 195 3.27 26.90 16.58
CA PRO A 195 2.07 27.26 15.85
C PRO A 195 2.31 27.48 14.36
N ILE A 196 1.43 26.93 13.52
CA ILE A 196 1.45 27.13 12.05
C ILE A 196 0.76 28.43 11.71
N LEU A 197 -0.39 28.72 12.35
CA LEU A 197 -1.10 29.97 12.23
C LEU A 197 -0.63 30.95 13.32
N GLN A 198 -0.32 32.17 12.92
CA GLN A 198 0.24 33.19 13.81
C GLN A 198 -0.46 34.53 13.58
N PRO A 199 -0.75 35.29 14.64
CA PRO A 199 -1.30 36.64 14.48
C PRO A 199 -0.27 37.65 13.94
N LEU A 200 1.02 37.35 14.13
CA LEU A 200 2.15 38.12 13.61
C LEU A 200 3.14 37.19 12.94
N TYR A 201 3.54 37.51 11.74
CA TYR A 201 4.60 36.79 11.04
C TYR A 201 5.95 37.50 11.17
N GLY A 202 7.04 36.75 11.07
CA GLY A 202 8.39 37.30 11.17
C GLY A 202 9.46 36.20 11.17
N GLY A 203 10.71 36.61 11.38
CA GLY A 203 11.88 35.71 11.39
C GLY A 203 12.44 35.38 9.99
N ALA A 204 11.82 35.88 8.92
CA ALA A 204 12.32 35.76 7.55
C ALA A 204 11.78 36.90 6.68
N ALA A 205 12.45 37.16 5.58
CA ALA A 205 12.03 38.12 4.57
C ALA A 205 11.20 37.42 3.47
N ALA A 206 10.00 36.99 3.83
CA ALA A 206 9.06 36.34 2.90
C ALA A 206 7.64 36.89 3.07
N ARG A 207 6.85 36.84 2.01
CA ARG A 207 5.43 37.20 2.06
C ARG A 207 4.64 35.99 2.55
N PRO A 208 3.89 36.08 3.68
CA PRO A 208 3.11 34.99 4.21
C PRO A 208 1.84 34.73 3.39
N PHE A 209 1.28 33.53 3.53
CA PHE A 209 -0.12 33.30 3.23
C PHE A 209 -0.96 33.87 4.37
N SER A 210 -2.03 34.61 4.05
CA SER A 210 -2.98 35.16 5.02
C SER A 210 -4.29 34.38 4.96
N THR A 211 -4.95 34.28 6.09
CA THR A 211 -6.30 33.72 6.23
C THR A 211 -7.04 34.46 7.35
N HIS A 212 -8.36 34.33 7.42
CA HIS A 212 -9.18 34.93 8.44
C HIS A 212 -9.72 33.86 9.40
N HIS A 213 -9.60 34.10 10.72
CA HIS A 213 -10.19 33.26 11.75
C HIS A 213 -11.56 33.78 12.11
N ASN A 214 -12.63 33.16 11.61
CA ASN A 214 -14.01 33.65 11.72
C ASN A 214 -14.49 33.83 13.17
N GLU A 215 -14.17 32.88 14.06
CA GLU A 215 -14.58 32.91 15.48
C GLU A 215 -13.92 34.07 16.27
N LEU A 216 -12.66 34.37 15.93
CA LEU A 216 -11.90 35.44 16.60
C LEU A 216 -11.95 36.76 15.81
N GLU A 217 -12.60 36.78 14.67
CA GLU A 217 -12.62 37.92 13.74
C GLU A 217 -11.24 38.58 13.55
N GLN A 218 -10.22 37.72 13.34
CA GLN A 218 -8.83 38.13 13.28
C GLN A 218 -8.12 37.56 12.06
N ASP A 219 -7.33 38.41 11.40
CA ASP A 219 -6.44 37.96 10.35
C ASP A 219 -5.26 37.19 10.95
N MET A 220 -4.99 36.04 10.36
CA MET A 220 -3.91 35.14 10.74
C MET A 220 -3.01 34.86 9.55
N TYR A 221 -1.77 34.49 9.82
CA TYR A 221 -0.77 34.23 8.81
C TYR A 221 -0.19 32.83 9.01
N LEU A 222 0.00 32.10 7.90
CA LEU A 222 0.83 30.91 7.95
C LEU A 222 2.28 31.34 8.18
N ARG A 223 2.94 30.66 9.11
CA ARG A 223 4.34 30.98 9.47
C ARG A 223 5.27 30.92 8.26
N ILE A 224 6.17 31.88 8.15
CA ILE A 224 7.27 31.91 7.20
C ILE A 224 8.58 31.42 7.82
N SER A 225 8.68 31.38 9.15
CA SER A 225 9.83 30.92 9.92
C SER A 225 9.37 30.42 11.30
N PHE A 226 10.16 29.52 11.90
CA PHE A 226 9.96 29.04 13.27
C PHE A 226 10.60 29.97 14.32
N GLU A 227 11.45 30.89 13.90
CA GLU A 227 12.41 31.64 14.73
C GLU A 227 11.77 32.27 15.98
N LEU A 228 10.64 33.00 15.80
CA LEU A 228 10.04 33.75 16.89
C LEU A 228 9.58 32.84 18.03
N TYR A 229 9.02 31.70 17.72
CA TYR A 229 8.55 30.75 18.74
C TYR A 229 9.68 29.93 19.34
N LEU A 230 10.70 29.58 18.58
CA LEU A 230 11.91 28.93 19.13
C LEU A 230 12.63 29.85 20.11
N LYS A 231 12.74 31.15 19.83
CA LYS A 231 13.28 32.13 20.81
C LYS A 231 12.47 32.17 22.11
N ARG A 232 11.14 32.07 22.04
CA ARG A 232 10.28 32.00 23.24
C ARG A 232 10.52 30.73 24.04
N LEU A 233 10.75 29.60 23.38
CA LEU A 233 11.08 28.34 24.04
C LEU A 233 12.43 28.40 24.76
N LEU A 234 13.42 29.10 24.19
CA LEU A 234 14.69 29.35 24.87
C LEU A 234 14.50 30.19 26.16
N VAL A 235 13.61 31.20 26.13
CA VAL A 235 13.23 31.94 27.35
C VAL A 235 12.56 31.03 28.37
N GLY A 236 11.84 30.00 27.91
CA GLY A 236 11.22 28.96 28.75
C GLY A 236 12.18 27.85 29.20
N ASN A 237 13.49 28.05 29.12
CA ASN A 237 14.57 27.10 29.47
C ASN A 237 14.60 25.81 28.65
N LEU A 238 14.07 25.80 27.44
CA LEU A 238 14.30 24.74 26.47
C LEU A 238 15.52 25.12 25.63
N GLU A 239 16.71 24.73 26.09
CA GLU A 239 17.99 25.16 25.51
C GLU A 239 18.35 24.47 24.17
N ARG A 240 17.79 23.30 23.98
CA ARG A 240 18.03 22.48 22.78
C ARG A 240 16.77 21.79 22.30
#